data_c6973c5b100df8535b38dae7328d7047
#
_entry.id   c6973c5b100df8535b38dae7328d7047
#
_cell.length_a   1.000
_cell.length_b   1.000
_cell.length_c   1.000
_cell.angle_alpha   90.00
_cell.angle_beta   90.00
_cell.angle_gamma   90.00
#
_symmetry.space_group_name_H-M   'P 1'
#
loop_
_entity.id
_entity.type
_entity.pdbx_description
1 polymer ?
#
loop_
_entity_poly.entity_id
_entity_poly.type
_entity_poly.pdbx_seq_one_letter_code
_entity_poly.pdbx_strand_id
1 'polypeptide(L)'
;LEALTGRPLADLDLHRPAIDGVTFVHDGRTYKRVPEVIDCWFDSGAMPYAQWHYPFENVEQFERHFPADYICEAIDQTRGWFYSLLAISTAAFDAPAYRNVIVNELVLDAEGQKMSKSRGNVVNPNELLAEHGADVLRLYLLASSQVWLPKRFDVRTIPEVAGGFLNTLRNTYRFFAQYAGDWRPAEGSSPVSDALADRWILSRLAGTVDEVNAAWDEYDVTV
;
A
#
# COMPACT_ATOMS: atom_id res chain seq x y z
N LEU A 1 -3.03 -30.33 -18.90
CA LEU A 1 -1.76 -30.78 -19.44
C LEU A 1 -1.57 -32.29 -19.21
N GLU A 2 -1.74 -32.79 -17.98
CA GLU A 2 -1.62 -34.23 -17.65
C GLU A 2 -2.45 -35.11 -18.57
N ALA A 3 -3.74 -34.78 -18.73
CA ALA A 3 -4.65 -35.55 -19.60
C ALA A 3 -4.23 -35.53 -21.09
N LEU A 4 -3.50 -34.51 -21.53
CA LEU A 4 -3.07 -34.33 -22.93
C LEU A 4 -1.68 -34.89 -23.19
N THR A 5 -0.79 -34.86 -22.22
CA THR A 5 0.59 -35.32 -22.35
C THR A 5 0.80 -36.74 -21.83
N GLY A 6 -0.13 -37.27 -21.04
CA GLY A 6 0.02 -38.55 -20.36
C GLY A 6 1.09 -38.55 -19.26
N ARG A 7 1.57 -37.40 -18.83
CA ARG A 7 2.59 -37.24 -17.78
C ARG A 7 2.01 -36.55 -16.58
N PRO A 8 2.36 -36.97 -15.35
CA PRO A 8 2.01 -36.21 -14.13
C PRO A 8 2.56 -34.79 -14.21
N LEU A 9 1.79 -33.81 -13.78
CA LEU A 9 2.20 -32.39 -13.81
C LEU A 9 3.46 -32.16 -12.94
N ALA A 10 3.60 -32.93 -11.87
CA ALA A 10 4.78 -32.89 -11.00
C ALA A 10 6.09 -33.29 -11.69
N ASP A 11 5.99 -34.09 -12.77
CA ASP A 11 7.14 -34.56 -13.56
C ASP A 11 7.47 -33.62 -14.75
N LEU A 12 6.69 -32.56 -14.92
CA LEU A 12 6.87 -31.59 -15.99
C LEU A 12 7.51 -30.32 -15.42
N ASP A 13 8.74 -30.04 -15.81
CA ASP A 13 9.33 -28.71 -15.61
C ASP A 13 8.68 -27.72 -16.58
N LEU A 14 7.87 -26.80 -16.04
CA LEU A 14 7.15 -25.80 -16.80
C LEU A 14 8.02 -24.60 -17.23
N HIS A 15 9.30 -24.57 -16.80
CA HIS A 15 10.22 -23.51 -17.18
C HIS A 15 10.86 -23.76 -18.52
N ARG A 16 11.30 -22.70 -19.18
CA ARG A 16 12.15 -22.80 -20.36
C ARG A 16 13.57 -23.18 -19.97
N PRO A 17 14.26 -23.99 -20.78
CA PRO A 17 13.86 -24.56 -22.08
C PRO A 17 13.11 -25.90 -22.00
N ALA A 18 12.92 -26.47 -20.80
CA ALA A 18 12.38 -27.83 -20.65
C ALA A 18 10.98 -27.98 -21.27
N ILE A 19 10.07 -27.02 -21.02
CA ILE A 19 8.70 -27.04 -21.55
C ILE A 19 8.63 -26.89 -23.07
N ASP A 20 9.64 -26.32 -23.72
CA ASP A 20 9.63 -26.07 -25.17
C ASP A 20 9.63 -27.37 -25.97
N GLY A 21 10.13 -28.47 -25.38
CA GLY A 21 10.13 -29.82 -25.98
C GLY A 21 8.82 -30.60 -25.77
N VAL A 22 7.88 -30.10 -24.99
CA VAL A 22 6.63 -30.81 -24.69
C VAL A 22 5.62 -30.54 -25.82
N THR A 23 5.15 -31.64 -26.45
CA THR A 23 4.08 -31.58 -27.46
C THR A 23 2.98 -32.57 -27.07
N PHE A 24 1.76 -32.31 -27.55
CA PHE A 24 0.63 -33.22 -27.41
C PHE A 24 -0.28 -33.16 -28.65
N VAL A 25 -1.10 -34.17 -28.83
CA VAL A 25 -2.09 -34.23 -29.92
C VAL A 25 -3.48 -34.08 -29.35
N HIS A 26 -4.26 -33.17 -29.92
CA HIS A 26 -5.66 -32.99 -29.58
C HIS A 26 -6.44 -32.70 -30.86
N ASP A 27 -7.58 -33.38 -31.05
CA ASP A 27 -8.42 -33.28 -32.26
C ASP A 27 -7.62 -33.45 -33.56
N GLY A 28 -6.67 -34.40 -33.58
CA GLY A 28 -5.84 -34.69 -34.74
C GLY A 28 -4.79 -33.62 -35.11
N ARG A 29 -4.61 -32.62 -34.25
CA ARG A 29 -3.62 -31.54 -34.41
C ARG A 29 -2.52 -31.66 -33.36
N THR A 30 -1.28 -31.44 -33.79
CA THR A 30 -0.15 -31.37 -32.85
C THR A 30 -0.03 -29.97 -32.28
N TYR A 31 -0.02 -29.89 -30.98
CA TYR A 31 0.16 -28.65 -30.21
C TYR A 31 1.56 -28.62 -29.64
N LYS A 32 2.16 -27.44 -29.65
CA LYS A 32 3.41 -27.11 -28.96
C LYS A 32 3.27 -25.74 -28.30
N ARG A 33 4.08 -25.47 -27.29
CA ARG A 33 4.16 -24.17 -26.68
C ARG A 33 4.54 -23.10 -27.72
N VAL A 34 3.91 -21.95 -27.70
CA VAL A 34 4.38 -20.79 -28.47
C VAL A 34 5.72 -20.29 -27.87
N PRO A 35 6.68 -19.80 -28.72
CA PRO A 35 7.99 -19.39 -28.22
C PRO A 35 7.96 -18.12 -27.35
N GLU A 36 6.94 -17.31 -27.51
CA GLU A 36 6.75 -16.08 -26.75
C GLU A 36 6.49 -16.39 -25.28
N VAL A 37 6.90 -15.48 -24.41
CA VAL A 37 6.60 -15.48 -22.97
C VAL A 37 5.66 -14.31 -22.71
N ILE A 38 4.60 -14.54 -21.92
CA ILE A 38 3.71 -13.47 -21.50
C ILE A 38 4.52 -12.46 -20.69
N ASP A 39 4.28 -11.19 -20.95
CA ASP A 39 4.89 -10.09 -20.22
C ASP A 39 4.49 -10.17 -18.72
N CYS A 40 5.46 -9.97 -17.83
CA CYS A 40 5.21 -9.95 -16.38
C CYS A 40 4.19 -8.89 -15.96
N TRP A 41 4.01 -7.83 -16.73
CA TRP A 41 2.97 -6.83 -16.52
C TRP A 41 1.57 -7.36 -16.78
N PHE A 42 1.42 -8.41 -17.58
CA PHE A 42 0.14 -9.09 -17.73
C PHE A 42 -0.26 -9.77 -16.41
N ASP A 43 0.66 -10.50 -15.80
CA ASP A 43 0.40 -11.18 -14.52
C ASP A 43 0.05 -10.18 -13.42
N SER A 44 0.81 -9.10 -13.30
CA SER A 44 0.55 -8.05 -12.32
C SER A 44 -0.76 -7.29 -12.58
N GLY A 45 -1.10 -7.07 -13.85
CA GLY A 45 -2.36 -6.43 -14.24
C GLY A 45 -3.58 -7.33 -14.12
N ALA A 46 -3.38 -8.66 -14.10
CA ALA A 46 -4.41 -9.66 -13.87
C ALA A 46 -4.76 -9.85 -12.37
N MET A 47 -3.95 -9.28 -11.46
CA MET A 47 -4.07 -9.48 -10.01
C MET A 47 -5.49 -9.28 -9.46
N PRO A 48 -6.29 -8.27 -9.88
CA PRO A 48 -7.60 -8.03 -9.30
C PRO A 48 -8.54 -9.23 -9.32
N TYR A 49 -8.44 -10.09 -10.33
CA TYR A 49 -9.26 -11.29 -10.45
C TYR A 49 -8.46 -12.59 -10.19
N ALA A 50 -7.18 -12.60 -10.55
CA ALA A 50 -6.34 -13.78 -10.40
C ALA A 50 -6.12 -14.18 -8.94
N GLN A 51 -5.98 -13.21 -8.02
CA GLN A 51 -5.83 -13.47 -6.58
C GLN A 51 -7.02 -14.22 -5.99
N TRP A 52 -8.21 -14.12 -6.57
CA TRP A 52 -9.42 -14.78 -6.13
C TRP A 52 -9.66 -16.11 -6.87
N HIS A 53 -8.85 -16.44 -7.87
CA HIS A 53 -9.09 -17.54 -8.80
C HIS A 53 -10.44 -17.40 -9.54
N TYR A 54 -10.87 -16.15 -9.73
CA TYR A 54 -12.08 -15.83 -10.48
C TYR A 54 -11.93 -16.22 -11.97
N PRO A 55 -12.96 -16.76 -12.65
CA PRO A 55 -14.35 -16.95 -12.17
C PRO A 55 -14.62 -18.32 -11.54
N PHE A 56 -13.61 -19.13 -11.26
CA PHE A 56 -13.76 -20.51 -10.83
C PHE A 56 -14.02 -20.64 -9.33
N GLU A 57 -13.49 -19.72 -8.54
CA GLU A 57 -13.62 -19.66 -7.09
C GLU A 57 -13.83 -18.22 -6.62
N ASN A 58 -14.26 -18.02 -5.37
CA ASN A 58 -14.33 -16.74 -4.66
C ASN A 58 -15.02 -15.60 -5.43
N VAL A 59 -16.09 -15.91 -6.17
CA VAL A 59 -16.82 -14.94 -6.99
C VAL A 59 -17.33 -13.77 -6.14
N GLU A 60 -17.94 -14.05 -4.97
CA GLU A 60 -18.44 -13.00 -4.08
C GLU A 60 -17.33 -12.06 -3.56
N GLN A 61 -16.14 -12.60 -3.27
CA GLN A 61 -15.00 -11.81 -2.85
C GLN A 61 -14.56 -10.87 -3.98
N PHE A 62 -14.47 -11.39 -5.20
CA PHE A 62 -14.15 -10.56 -6.37
C PHE A 62 -15.18 -9.45 -6.55
N GLU A 63 -16.46 -9.76 -6.61
CA GLU A 63 -17.55 -8.78 -6.82
C GLU A 63 -17.58 -7.69 -5.74
N ARG A 64 -17.21 -8.03 -4.50
CA ARG A 64 -17.14 -7.09 -3.39
C ARG A 64 -15.95 -6.13 -3.48
N HIS A 65 -14.82 -6.57 -4.05
CA HIS A 65 -13.56 -5.84 -4.05
C HIS A 65 -13.17 -5.26 -5.41
N PHE A 66 -13.99 -5.50 -6.44
CA PHE A 66 -13.74 -5.00 -7.79
C PHE A 66 -14.82 -3.99 -8.21
N PRO A 67 -14.43 -2.81 -8.71
CA PRO A 67 -13.08 -2.23 -8.73
C PRO A 67 -12.59 -1.88 -7.32
N ALA A 68 -11.27 -1.87 -7.10
CA ALA A 68 -10.68 -1.42 -5.85
C ALA A 68 -11.05 0.03 -5.53
N ASP A 69 -11.19 0.37 -4.26
CA ASP A 69 -11.52 1.75 -3.85
C ASP A 69 -10.39 2.72 -4.24
N TYR A 70 -9.13 2.32 -4.05
CA TYR A 70 -7.97 3.05 -4.53
C TYR A 70 -6.76 2.14 -4.75
N ILE A 71 -5.80 2.63 -5.53
CA ILE A 71 -4.45 2.09 -5.65
C ILE A 71 -3.44 3.22 -5.41
N CYS A 72 -2.25 2.88 -4.90
CA CYS A 72 -1.24 3.86 -4.55
C CYS A 72 0.16 3.32 -4.87
N GLU A 73 0.83 3.93 -5.82
CA GLU A 73 2.21 3.63 -6.21
C GLU A 73 2.90 4.88 -6.76
N ALA A 74 4.16 4.75 -7.16
CA ALA A 74 4.94 5.88 -7.69
C ALA A 74 4.58 6.23 -9.14
N ILE A 75 4.95 7.43 -9.56
CA ILE A 75 4.60 8.01 -10.87
C ILE A 75 5.07 7.17 -12.07
N ASP A 76 6.15 6.41 -11.94
CA ASP A 76 6.63 5.50 -12.98
C ASP A 76 5.61 4.41 -13.35
N GLN A 77 4.69 4.08 -12.44
CA GLN A 77 3.63 3.09 -12.66
C GLN A 77 2.52 3.56 -13.60
N THR A 78 2.53 4.82 -14.01
CA THR A 78 1.71 5.32 -15.13
C THR A 78 2.05 4.64 -16.46
N ARG A 79 3.28 4.09 -16.58
CA ARG A 79 3.75 3.28 -17.72
C ARG A 79 4.10 1.84 -17.30
N GLY A 80 3.49 1.36 -16.24
CA GLY A 80 3.68 0.03 -15.70
C GLY A 80 2.37 -0.52 -15.15
N TRP A 81 2.28 -0.68 -13.85
CA TRP A 81 1.16 -1.36 -13.19
C TRP A 81 -0.19 -0.65 -13.36
N PHE A 82 -0.25 0.67 -13.23
CA PHE A 82 -1.52 1.40 -13.44
C PHE A 82 -2.08 1.18 -14.83
N TYR A 83 -1.20 1.21 -15.85
CA TYR A 83 -1.58 0.97 -17.23
C TYR A 83 -2.04 -0.48 -17.46
N SER A 84 -1.28 -1.48 -16.97
CA SER A 84 -1.64 -2.89 -17.17
C SER A 84 -2.93 -3.27 -16.43
N LEU A 85 -3.15 -2.76 -15.22
CA LEU A 85 -4.43 -2.91 -14.50
C LEU A 85 -5.61 -2.37 -15.33
N LEU A 86 -5.48 -1.15 -15.82
CA LEU A 86 -6.52 -0.49 -16.61
C LEU A 86 -6.80 -1.24 -17.92
N ALA A 87 -5.75 -1.57 -18.66
CA ALA A 87 -5.88 -2.20 -19.96
C ALA A 87 -6.53 -3.60 -19.87
N ILE A 88 -6.05 -4.44 -18.92
CA ILE A 88 -6.54 -5.81 -18.77
C ILE A 88 -7.96 -5.83 -18.21
N SER A 89 -8.24 -5.02 -17.19
CA SER A 89 -9.59 -4.95 -16.62
C SER A 89 -10.61 -4.41 -17.62
N THR A 90 -10.27 -3.38 -18.38
CA THR A 90 -11.17 -2.87 -19.41
C THR A 90 -11.44 -3.91 -20.49
N ALA A 91 -10.40 -4.65 -20.92
CA ALA A 91 -10.56 -5.71 -21.91
C ALA A 91 -11.39 -6.89 -21.39
N ALA A 92 -11.28 -7.25 -20.11
CA ALA A 92 -11.94 -8.42 -19.52
C ALA A 92 -13.34 -8.12 -18.95
N PHE A 93 -13.57 -6.91 -18.41
CA PHE A 93 -14.75 -6.56 -17.62
C PHE A 93 -15.46 -5.28 -18.09
N ASP A 94 -14.95 -4.62 -19.12
CA ASP A 94 -15.44 -3.31 -19.59
C ASP A 94 -15.49 -2.24 -18.46
N ALA A 95 -14.57 -2.36 -17.51
CA ALA A 95 -14.49 -1.49 -16.34
C ALA A 95 -13.03 -1.32 -15.88
N PRO A 96 -12.67 -0.16 -15.28
CA PRO A 96 -11.35 0.01 -14.67
C PRO A 96 -11.22 -0.87 -13.42
N ALA A 97 -9.97 -1.27 -13.10
CA ALA A 97 -9.68 -2.08 -11.91
C ALA A 97 -9.74 -1.29 -10.59
N TYR A 98 -9.80 0.04 -10.65
CA TYR A 98 -9.76 0.94 -9.50
C TYR A 98 -10.61 2.18 -9.74
N ARG A 99 -11.10 2.78 -8.64
CA ARG A 99 -11.90 4.01 -8.64
C ARG A 99 -11.03 5.25 -8.50
N ASN A 100 -10.01 5.16 -7.65
CA ASN A 100 -9.08 6.25 -7.36
C ASN A 100 -7.64 5.77 -7.52
N VAL A 101 -6.75 6.67 -7.91
CA VAL A 101 -5.32 6.41 -7.99
C VAL A 101 -4.55 7.52 -7.27
N ILE A 102 -3.75 7.13 -6.29
CA ILE A 102 -2.84 8.02 -5.59
C ILE A 102 -1.45 7.81 -6.19
N VAL A 103 -0.93 8.86 -6.80
CA VAL A 103 0.38 8.82 -7.48
C VAL A 103 1.41 9.49 -6.58
N ASN A 104 2.32 8.69 -6.03
CA ASN A 104 3.43 9.20 -5.23
C ASN A 104 4.52 9.76 -6.14
N GLU A 105 5.03 10.92 -5.80
CA GLU A 105 6.22 11.49 -6.44
C GLU A 105 7.52 10.89 -5.87
N LEU A 106 8.63 11.26 -6.51
CA LEU A 106 9.95 10.76 -6.14
C LEU A 106 10.37 11.24 -4.75
N VAL A 107 11.00 10.33 -4.01
CA VAL A 107 11.75 10.68 -2.80
C VAL A 107 13.17 11.08 -3.21
N LEU A 108 13.51 12.33 -2.93
CA LEU A 108 14.80 12.96 -3.23
C LEU A 108 15.67 12.97 -1.97
N ASP A 109 16.97 13.14 -2.12
CA ASP A 109 17.85 13.41 -0.97
C ASP A 109 17.63 14.79 -0.35
N ALA A 110 18.36 15.11 0.71
CA ALA A 110 18.24 16.40 1.41
C ALA A 110 18.51 17.60 0.50
N GLU A 111 19.36 17.43 -0.50
CA GLU A 111 19.73 18.44 -1.50
C GLU A 111 18.74 18.52 -2.67
N GLY A 112 17.71 17.65 -2.69
CA GLY A 112 16.71 17.60 -3.74
C GLY A 112 17.18 16.85 -5.00
N GLN A 113 18.19 15.97 -4.87
CA GLN A 113 18.68 15.15 -5.96
C GLN A 113 18.05 13.75 -5.92
N LYS A 114 17.85 13.16 -7.09
CA LYS A 114 17.37 11.77 -7.19
C LYS A 114 18.36 10.82 -6.52
N MET A 115 17.86 9.99 -5.59
CA MET A 115 18.67 8.96 -4.94
C MET A 115 19.08 7.87 -5.94
N SER A 116 20.35 7.48 -5.91
CA SER A 116 20.84 6.36 -6.70
C SER A 116 22.06 5.69 -6.01
N LYS A 117 22.19 4.39 -6.18
CA LYS A 117 23.33 3.63 -5.64
C LYS A 117 24.66 4.14 -6.18
N SER A 118 24.70 4.56 -7.45
CA SER A 118 25.91 5.08 -8.09
C SER A 118 26.36 6.42 -7.52
N ARG A 119 25.45 7.21 -6.96
CA ARG A 119 25.79 8.51 -6.29
C ARG A 119 26.09 8.35 -4.81
N GLY A 120 25.78 7.20 -4.21
CA GLY A 120 25.99 6.96 -2.79
C GLY A 120 25.07 7.76 -1.86
N ASN A 121 24.01 8.36 -2.39
CA ASN A 121 23.04 9.18 -1.64
C ASN A 121 21.76 8.41 -1.26
N VAL A 122 21.79 7.08 -1.33
CA VAL A 122 20.67 6.24 -0.93
C VAL A 122 20.65 6.08 0.58
N VAL A 123 19.51 6.32 1.19
CA VAL A 123 19.27 6.09 2.61
C VAL A 123 18.87 4.64 2.85
N ASN A 124 19.48 3.97 3.82
CA ASN A 124 19.12 2.61 4.22
C ASN A 124 17.90 2.63 5.15
N PRO A 125 16.73 2.16 4.73
CA PRO A 125 15.53 2.21 5.57
C PRO A 125 15.66 1.33 6.83
N ASN A 126 16.43 0.25 6.81
CA ASN A 126 16.57 -0.63 7.97
C ASN A 126 17.32 0.05 9.13
N GLU A 127 18.30 0.89 8.83
CA GLU A 127 19.02 1.67 9.83
C GLU A 127 18.07 2.69 10.49
N LEU A 128 17.27 3.37 9.69
CA LEU A 128 16.26 4.32 10.18
C LEU A 128 15.18 3.65 11.01
N LEU A 129 14.73 2.46 10.59
CA LEU A 129 13.75 1.68 11.35
C LEU A 129 14.32 1.24 12.71
N ALA A 130 15.59 0.86 12.76
CA ALA A 130 16.25 0.48 14.01
C ALA A 130 16.44 1.67 14.97
N GLU A 131 16.75 2.85 14.44
CA GLU A 131 17.03 4.06 15.23
C GLU A 131 15.74 4.77 15.68
N HIS A 132 14.79 4.97 14.78
CA HIS A 132 13.62 5.82 15.02
C HIS A 132 12.31 5.04 15.21
N GLY A 133 12.23 3.80 14.71
CA GLY A 133 11.02 2.99 14.69
C GLY A 133 10.12 3.29 13.49
N ALA A 134 9.24 2.35 13.20
CA ALA A 134 8.39 2.41 12.00
C ALA A 134 7.36 3.55 12.05
N ASP A 135 6.77 3.83 13.21
CA ASP A 135 5.74 4.87 13.34
C ASP A 135 6.27 6.26 13.05
N VAL A 136 7.50 6.56 13.47
CA VAL A 136 8.16 7.84 13.20
C VAL A 136 8.40 8.01 11.70
N LEU A 137 8.92 6.97 11.04
CA LEU A 137 9.16 7.03 9.59
C LEU A 137 7.87 7.14 8.79
N ARG A 138 6.83 6.41 9.18
CA ARG A 138 5.50 6.48 8.53
C ARG A 138 4.91 7.88 8.67
N LEU A 139 4.94 8.44 9.88
CA LEU A 139 4.46 9.81 10.12
C LEU A 139 5.27 10.82 9.32
N TYR A 140 6.60 10.72 9.30
CA TYR A 140 7.46 11.58 8.52
C TYR A 140 7.13 11.55 7.02
N LEU A 141 6.98 10.35 6.46
CA LEU A 141 6.70 10.17 5.03
C LEU A 141 5.30 10.67 4.65
N LEU A 142 4.32 10.60 5.53
CA LEU A 142 2.97 11.08 5.26
C LEU A 142 2.82 12.58 5.52
N ALA A 143 3.28 13.07 6.69
CA ALA A 143 2.98 14.43 7.13
C ALA A 143 3.94 15.51 6.61
N SER A 144 5.11 15.16 6.04
CA SER A 144 6.12 16.15 5.66
C SER A 144 5.80 16.92 4.37
N SER A 145 5.01 16.39 3.46
CA SER A 145 4.50 17.05 2.27
C SER A 145 3.40 16.20 1.64
N GLN A 146 2.58 16.80 0.78
CA GLN A 146 1.62 16.05 -0.04
C GLN A 146 2.32 14.95 -0.84
N VAL A 147 1.68 13.78 -0.94
CA VAL A 147 2.30 12.58 -1.54
C VAL A 147 2.60 12.72 -3.03
N TRP A 148 1.85 13.56 -3.74
CA TRP A 148 2.04 13.87 -5.17
C TRP A 148 3.07 14.97 -5.45
N LEU A 149 3.77 15.45 -4.41
CA LEU A 149 4.88 16.39 -4.56
C LEU A 149 6.22 15.69 -4.31
N PRO A 150 7.30 16.06 -5.05
CA PRO A 150 8.62 15.53 -4.78
C PRO A 150 9.03 15.77 -3.33
N LYS A 151 9.39 14.69 -2.64
CA LYS A 151 9.69 14.73 -1.21
C LYS A 151 11.21 14.76 -0.98
N ARG A 152 11.70 15.79 -0.33
CA ARG A 152 13.08 15.80 0.17
C ARG A 152 13.17 15.02 1.46
N PHE A 153 13.98 13.98 1.44
CA PHE A 153 14.18 13.10 2.58
C PHE A 153 15.47 13.52 3.32
N ASP A 154 15.29 14.21 4.43
CA ASP A 154 16.38 14.65 5.29
C ASP A 154 16.32 13.91 6.63
N VAL A 155 17.24 12.98 6.85
CA VAL A 155 17.33 12.18 8.07
C VAL A 155 17.42 13.06 9.33
N ARG A 156 18.02 14.24 9.22
CA ARG A 156 18.21 15.18 10.34
C ARG A 156 16.91 15.75 10.87
N THR A 157 15.85 15.77 10.07
CA THR A 157 14.55 16.31 10.46
C THR A 157 13.59 15.25 11.07
N ILE A 158 13.92 13.97 10.97
CA ILE A 158 13.12 12.88 11.54
C ILE A 158 12.89 13.04 13.05
N PRO A 159 13.91 13.39 13.87
CA PRO A 159 13.72 13.62 15.31
C PRO A 159 12.72 14.73 15.65
N GLU A 160 12.59 15.75 14.81
CA GLU A 160 11.65 16.87 15.02
C GLU A 160 10.21 16.38 14.89
N VAL A 161 9.93 15.54 13.86
CA VAL A 161 8.62 14.91 13.68
C VAL A 161 8.29 13.98 14.85
N ALA A 162 9.26 13.19 15.30
CA ALA A 162 9.08 12.35 16.49
C ALA A 162 8.78 13.19 17.74
N GLY A 163 9.51 14.29 17.92
CA GLY A 163 9.38 15.19 19.08
C GLY A 163 8.05 15.92 19.14
N GLY A 164 7.58 16.43 18.01
CA GLY A 164 6.40 17.26 17.92
C GLY A 164 5.10 16.56 18.31
N PHE A 165 4.89 15.36 17.81
CA PHE A 165 3.63 14.64 18.04
C PHE A 165 3.81 13.35 18.86
N LEU A 166 4.57 12.38 18.37
CA LEU A 166 4.59 11.03 18.97
C LEU A 166 5.15 11.00 20.38
N ASN A 167 6.20 11.77 20.67
CA ASN A 167 6.76 11.82 22.02
C ASN A 167 5.83 12.54 22.99
N THR A 168 5.14 13.58 22.53
CA THR A 168 4.13 14.27 23.33
C THR A 168 2.98 13.34 23.68
N LEU A 169 2.45 12.60 22.70
CA LEU A 169 1.41 11.60 22.92
C LEU A 169 1.86 10.50 23.88
N ARG A 170 3.05 9.93 23.68
CA ARG A 170 3.62 8.90 24.57
C ARG A 170 3.81 9.42 25.99
N ASN A 171 4.28 10.64 26.17
CA ASN A 171 4.48 11.23 27.49
C ASN A 171 3.15 11.51 28.19
N THR A 172 2.14 11.98 27.47
CA THR A 172 0.78 12.15 27.98
C THR A 172 0.20 10.82 28.47
N TYR A 173 0.34 9.77 27.67
CA TYR A 173 -0.10 8.43 28.06
C TYR A 173 0.68 7.89 29.26
N ARG A 174 2.01 8.06 29.32
CA ARG A 174 2.83 7.64 30.45
C ARG A 174 2.43 8.35 31.73
N PHE A 175 2.18 9.64 31.65
CA PHE A 175 1.69 10.42 32.80
C PHE A 175 0.35 9.87 33.31
N PHE A 176 -0.60 9.66 32.41
CA PHE A 176 -1.88 9.04 32.76
C PHE A 176 -1.70 7.66 33.39
N ALA A 177 -0.93 6.78 32.76
CA ALA A 177 -0.70 5.41 33.25
C ALA A 177 -0.02 5.39 34.63
N GLN A 178 0.87 6.35 34.91
CA GLN A 178 1.58 6.44 36.19
C GLN A 178 0.64 6.85 37.34
N TYR A 179 -0.30 7.73 37.08
CA TYR A 179 -1.15 8.30 38.15
C TYR A 179 -2.57 7.74 38.19
N ALA A 180 -3.04 7.17 37.12
CA ALA A 180 -4.39 6.65 36.99
C ALA A 180 -4.46 5.26 36.31
N GLY A 181 -3.38 4.48 36.35
CA GLY A 181 -3.30 3.17 35.70
C GLY A 181 -4.34 2.15 36.15
N ASP A 182 -4.76 2.23 37.40
CA ASP A 182 -5.79 1.37 37.99
C ASP A 182 -7.22 1.94 37.85
N TRP A 183 -7.34 3.18 37.38
CA TRP A 183 -8.64 3.80 37.17
C TRP A 183 -9.42 3.09 36.05
N ARG A 184 -10.72 2.92 36.31
CA ARG A 184 -11.65 2.41 35.29
C ARG A 184 -12.87 3.35 35.29
N PRO A 185 -13.38 3.73 34.10
CA PRO A 185 -14.63 4.47 34.03
C PRO A 185 -15.77 3.64 34.59
N ALA A 186 -16.70 4.27 35.32
CA ALA A 186 -17.92 3.59 35.72
C ALA A 186 -18.74 3.24 34.45
N GLU A 187 -19.40 2.08 34.47
CA GLU A 187 -20.23 1.63 33.36
C GLU A 187 -21.33 2.68 33.06
N GLY A 188 -21.44 3.08 31.79
CA GLY A 188 -22.38 4.12 31.36
C GLY A 188 -21.99 5.56 31.74
N SER A 189 -20.79 5.78 32.32
CA SER A 189 -20.30 7.13 32.59
C SER A 189 -19.90 7.83 31.29
N SER A 190 -20.32 9.10 31.18
CA SER A 190 -19.82 10.01 30.14
C SER A 190 -18.78 10.94 30.74
N PRO A 191 -17.72 11.31 30.05
CA PRO A 191 -16.77 12.31 30.54
C PRO A 191 -17.44 13.69 30.56
N VAL A 192 -18.04 14.04 31.69
CA VAL A 192 -18.65 15.34 31.89
C VAL A 192 -17.79 16.09 32.88
N SER A 193 -17.35 17.27 32.51
CA SER A 193 -16.64 18.19 33.38
C SER A 193 -17.16 19.61 33.15
N ASP A 194 -17.37 20.34 34.21
CA ASP A 194 -17.74 21.77 34.17
C ASP A 194 -16.52 22.68 34.06
N ALA A 195 -15.32 22.14 34.25
CA ALA A 195 -14.08 22.90 34.10
C ALA A 195 -13.88 23.40 32.67
N LEU A 196 -13.60 24.68 32.52
CA LEU A 196 -13.43 25.31 31.20
C LEU A 196 -12.34 24.65 30.38
N ALA A 197 -11.22 24.27 30.99
CA ALA A 197 -10.09 23.62 30.31
C ALA A 197 -10.47 22.25 29.77
N ASP A 198 -11.23 21.46 30.51
CA ASP A 198 -11.67 20.12 30.08
C ASP A 198 -12.66 20.23 28.90
N ARG A 199 -13.60 21.16 29.02
CA ARG A 199 -14.54 21.42 27.91
C ARG A 199 -13.84 21.90 26.65
N TRP A 200 -12.85 22.77 26.84
CA TRP A 200 -12.05 23.30 25.75
C TRP A 200 -11.27 22.16 25.01
N ILE A 201 -10.55 21.32 25.76
CA ILE A 201 -9.74 20.27 25.13
C ILE A 201 -10.61 19.22 24.42
N LEU A 202 -11.76 18.85 25.01
CA LEU A 202 -12.70 17.93 24.35
C LEU A 202 -13.30 18.52 23.06
N SER A 203 -13.65 19.81 23.09
CA SER A 203 -14.14 20.53 21.91
C SER A 203 -13.05 20.60 20.82
N ARG A 204 -11.80 20.88 21.21
CA ARG A 204 -10.65 20.89 20.26
C ARG A 204 -10.41 19.51 19.65
N LEU A 205 -10.45 18.47 20.50
CA LEU A 205 -10.26 17.09 20.01
C LEU A 205 -11.36 16.71 19.01
N ALA A 206 -12.62 16.99 19.30
CA ALA A 206 -13.73 16.71 18.39
C ALA A 206 -13.53 17.44 17.04
N GLY A 207 -13.22 18.75 17.09
CA GLY A 207 -12.96 19.51 15.86
C GLY A 207 -11.77 18.98 15.05
N THR A 208 -10.69 18.56 15.73
CA THR A 208 -9.52 17.96 15.06
C THR A 208 -9.89 16.62 14.41
N VAL A 209 -10.69 15.78 15.06
CA VAL A 209 -11.15 14.50 14.48
C VAL A 209 -11.99 14.75 13.23
N ASP A 210 -12.91 15.70 13.27
CA ASP A 210 -13.75 16.05 12.11
C ASP A 210 -12.90 16.59 10.95
N GLU A 211 -11.94 17.46 11.23
CA GLU A 211 -11.04 18.06 10.26
C GLU A 211 -10.15 17.00 9.60
N VAL A 212 -9.54 16.10 10.38
CA VAL A 212 -8.69 15.02 9.86
C VAL A 212 -9.52 14.03 9.02
N ASN A 213 -10.72 13.64 9.47
CA ASN A 213 -11.56 12.74 8.70
C ASN A 213 -11.95 13.37 7.34
N ALA A 214 -12.37 14.63 7.33
CA ALA A 214 -12.72 15.32 6.08
C ALA A 214 -11.53 15.43 5.13
N ALA A 215 -10.34 15.72 5.64
CA ALA A 215 -9.12 15.79 4.83
C ALA A 215 -8.72 14.42 4.26
N TRP A 216 -8.85 13.36 5.05
CA TRP A 216 -8.52 12.01 4.59
C TRP A 216 -9.50 11.47 3.55
N ASP A 217 -10.76 11.86 3.60
CA ASP A 217 -11.75 11.55 2.56
C ASP A 217 -11.34 12.12 1.19
N GLU A 218 -10.55 13.20 1.19
CA GLU A 218 -9.96 13.83 0.00
C GLU A 218 -8.48 13.40 -0.24
N TYR A 219 -7.99 12.40 0.49
CA TYR A 219 -6.59 11.93 0.48
C TYR A 219 -5.55 12.99 0.90
N ASP A 220 -5.97 14.05 1.58
CA ASP A 220 -5.06 15.03 2.19
C ASP A 220 -4.54 14.48 3.52
N VAL A 221 -3.28 14.05 3.53
CA VAL A 221 -2.63 13.42 4.69
C VAL A 221 -1.73 14.39 5.47
N THR A 222 -1.74 15.67 5.11
CA THR A 222 -0.86 16.70 5.71
C THR A 222 -1.54 17.61 6.72
N VAL A 223 -2.80 17.38 7.01
CA VAL A 223 -3.62 18.16 7.97
C VAL A 223 -3.35 17.77 9.41
#